data_4cd3a2d8197a100bc429603716bce648
#
_entry.id   4cd3a2d8197a100bc429603716bce648
#
_cell.length_a   1.000
_cell.length_b   1.000
_cell.length_c   1.000
_cell.angle_alpha   90.00
_cell.angle_beta   90.00
_cell.angle_gamma   90.00
#
_symmetry.space_group_name_H-M   'P 1'
#
loop_
_entity.id
_entity.type
_entity.pdbx_description
1 polymer ?
#
loop_
_entity_poly.entity_id
_entity_poly.type
_entity_poly.pdbx_seq_one_letter_code
_entity_poly.pdbx_strand_id
1 'polypeptide(L)'
;MTRWRLTIEYDGGPFMGWQRQDHGPSVQQTLEEALERMTGEQSQFIAAGRTDAGVHALAMATHAAIERELTPHRLREGLNALVRPHPISVLDVTPVADDWHARFSCVGRRYVYRILSRRAPPALDAGRVWHIPVALDVEAMREGAAHLVGRHDFTTFRSAQCQSDSPVKTLDKLEVSRVGEEIHVTAAARSFLHHQVRSMVGCLAMVGRGQWRPDDMRKALEARDRSALGFNAPPQGLYFVEAIYP
;
A
#
# COMPACT_ATOMS: atom_id res chain seq x y z
N MET A 1 -22.98 -20.88 -2.99
CA MET A 1 -22.04 -19.73 -3.08
C MET A 1 -21.01 -19.83 -1.97
N THR A 2 -19.74 -19.82 -2.28
CA THR A 2 -18.64 -19.88 -1.28
C THR A 2 -17.90 -18.55 -1.28
N ARG A 3 -17.64 -17.99 -0.09
CA ARG A 3 -16.79 -16.83 0.06
C ARG A 3 -15.33 -17.26 0.16
N TRP A 4 -14.52 -16.71 -0.72
CA TRP A 4 -13.09 -16.99 -0.82
C TRP A 4 -12.26 -15.80 -0.37
N ARG A 5 -11.33 -16.03 0.54
CA ARG A 5 -10.22 -15.10 0.82
C ARG A 5 -9.08 -15.45 -0.14
N LEU A 6 -8.49 -14.43 -0.75
CA LEU A 6 -7.30 -14.58 -1.60
C LEU A 6 -6.20 -13.66 -1.08
N THR A 7 -4.97 -14.11 -1.19
CA THR A 7 -3.76 -13.31 -0.95
C THR A 7 -3.10 -13.05 -2.30
N ILE A 8 -2.95 -11.78 -2.64
CA ILE A 8 -2.52 -11.32 -3.97
C ILE A 8 -1.23 -10.53 -3.87
N GLU A 9 -0.22 -10.93 -4.66
CA GLU A 9 0.97 -10.13 -4.93
C GLU A 9 0.81 -9.43 -6.28
N TYR A 10 1.26 -8.18 -6.40
CA TYR A 10 1.30 -7.49 -7.70
C TYR A 10 2.35 -6.37 -7.77
N ASP A 11 2.94 -6.22 -8.95
CA ASP A 11 3.67 -5.01 -9.35
C ASP A 11 2.64 -3.96 -9.80
N GLY A 12 2.54 -2.85 -9.07
CA GLY A 12 1.57 -1.79 -9.33
C GLY A 12 1.91 -0.90 -10.54
N GLY A 13 3.13 -1.00 -11.07
CA GLY A 13 3.63 -0.13 -12.15
C GLY A 13 2.69 0.02 -13.35
N PRO A 14 2.17 -1.09 -13.93
CA PRO A 14 1.26 -1.02 -15.07
C PRO A 14 -0.18 -0.60 -14.74
N PHE A 15 -0.54 -0.47 -13.44
CA PHE A 15 -1.93 -0.28 -13.03
C PHE A 15 -2.22 1.13 -12.53
N MET A 16 -3.45 1.57 -12.77
CA MET A 16 -4.02 2.78 -12.19
C MET A 16 -4.46 2.59 -10.72
N GLY A 17 -3.84 1.62 -10.04
CA GLY A 17 -4.11 1.22 -8.68
C GLY A 17 -4.99 -0.02 -8.58
N TRP A 18 -5.48 -0.28 -7.35
CA TRP A 18 -6.33 -1.44 -7.09
C TRP A 18 -7.69 -1.33 -7.76
N GLN A 19 -8.39 -0.22 -7.54
CA GLN A 19 -9.81 -0.10 -7.87
C GLN A 19 -10.07 0.00 -9.36
N ARG A 20 -11.09 -0.76 -9.86
CA ARG A 20 -11.61 -0.64 -11.22
C ARG A 20 -12.07 0.80 -11.49
N GLN A 21 -11.68 1.33 -12.64
CA GLN A 21 -12.00 2.67 -13.12
C GLN A 21 -11.91 2.72 -14.65
N ASP A 22 -12.53 3.75 -15.26
CA ASP A 22 -12.68 3.82 -16.72
C ASP A 22 -11.43 4.25 -17.48
N HIS A 23 -10.41 4.78 -16.78
CA HIS A 23 -9.27 5.47 -17.40
C HIS A 23 -8.00 4.61 -17.55
N GLY A 24 -8.07 3.31 -17.27
CA GLY A 24 -6.94 2.40 -17.45
C GLY A 24 -7.04 1.13 -16.62
N PRO A 25 -6.09 0.19 -16.82
CA PRO A 25 -6.13 -1.11 -16.19
C PRO A 25 -5.97 -1.01 -14.66
N SER A 26 -6.70 -1.83 -13.93
CA SER A 26 -6.60 -1.95 -12.49
C SER A 26 -6.43 -3.41 -12.07
N VAL A 27 -5.86 -3.64 -10.88
CA VAL A 27 -5.68 -5.00 -10.35
C VAL A 27 -7.03 -5.69 -10.16
N GLN A 28 -8.02 -4.98 -9.62
CA GLN A 28 -9.37 -5.47 -9.41
C GLN A 28 -10.01 -5.93 -10.71
N GLN A 29 -9.98 -5.10 -11.75
CA GLN A 29 -10.55 -5.43 -13.06
C GLN A 29 -9.91 -6.69 -13.67
N THR A 30 -8.58 -6.78 -13.62
CA THR A 30 -7.86 -7.93 -14.17
C THR A 30 -8.26 -9.24 -13.48
N LEU A 31 -8.44 -9.21 -12.15
CA LEU A 31 -8.89 -10.37 -11.39
C LEU A 31 -10.36 -10.73 -11.69
N GLU A 32 -11.23 -9.74 -11.81
CA GLU A 32 -12.67 -9.92 -12.14
C GLU A 32 -12.84 -10.55 -13.54
N GLU A 33 -12.13 -10.03 -14.53
CA GLU A 33 -12.14 -10.57 -15.90
C GLU A 33 -11.54 -11.99 -15.98
N ALA A 34 -10.48 -12.28 -15.20
CA ALA A 34 -9.92 -13.61 -15.12
C ALA A 34 -10.91 -14.62 -14.49
N LEU A 35 -11.62 -14.20 -13.43
CA LEU A 35 -12.64 -15.01 -12.79
C LEU A 35 -13.82 -15.27 -13.74
N GLU A 36 -14.33 -14.24 -14.43
CA GLU A 36 -15.42 -14.37 -15.39
C GLU A 36 -15.05 -15.33 -16.53
N ARG A 37 -13.83 -15.23 -17.07
CA ARG A 37 -13.32 -16.19 -18.08
C ARG A 37 -13.22 -17.61 -17.56
N MET A 38 -12.92 -17.80 -16.27
CA MET A 38 -12.78 -19.11 -15.66
C MET A 38 -14.12 -19.77 -15.32
N THR A 39 -15.08 -18.99 -14.85
CA THR A 39 -16.31 -19.51 -14.23
C THR A 39 -17.58 -19.17 -15.02
N GLY A 40 -17.55 -18.10 -15.81
CA GLY A 40 -18.74 -17.48 -16.41
C GLY A 40 -19.47 -16.54 -15.44
N GLU A 41 -18.95 -16.34 -14.21
CA GLU A 41 -19.60 -15.55 -13.16
C GLU A 41 -18.94 -14.17 -13.03
N GLN A 42 -19.76 -13.16 -12.81
CA GLN A 42 -19.29 -11.82 -12.44
C GLN A 42 -19.31 -11.69 -10.92
N SER A 43 -18.15 -11.60 -10.31
CA SER A 43 -18.00 -11.40 -8.88
C SER A 43 -16.97 -10.30 -8.60
N GLN A 44 -17.29 -9.43 -7.64
CA GLN A 44 -16.42 -8.31 -7.26
C GLN A 44 -15.34 -8.75 -6.28
N PHE A 45 -14.10 -8.38 -6.56
CA PHE A 45 -12.98 -8.52 -5.61
C PHE A 45 -12.90 -7.31 -4.69
N ILE A 46 -13.08 -7.53 -3.39
CA ILE A 46 -13.02 -6.49 -2.37
C ILE A 46 -11.73 -6.64 -1.57
N ALA A 47 -10.85 -5.65 -1.64
CA ALA A 47 -9.55 -5.66 -0.96
C ALA A 47 -9.62 -5.13 0.48
N ALA A 48 -8.63 -5.53 1.29
CA ALA A 48 -8.38 -5.01 2.63
C ALA A 48 -8.10 -3.49 2.63
N GLY A 49 -7.49 -2.98 1.56
CA GLY A 49 -7.22 -1.57 1.34
C GLY A 49 -7.00 -1.29 -0.15
N ARG A 50 -7.36 -0.10 -0.60
CA ARG A 50 -7.04 0.35 -1.96
C ARG A 50 -5.60 0.82 -2.00
N THR A 51 -4.90 0.54 -3.10
CA THR A 51 -3.59 1.11 -3.40
C THR A 51 -3.73 2.11 -4.55
N ASP A 52 -2.91 3.16 -4.52
CA ASP A 52 -2.84 4.17 -5.58
C ASP A 52 -2.17 3.61 -6.85
N ALA A 53 -2.28 4.33 -7.96
CA ALA A 53 -1.52 4.03 -9.18
C ALA A 53 -0.02 3.91 -8.88
N GLY A 54 0.60 2.86 -9.40
CA GLY A 54 2.03 2.58 -9.23
C GLY A 54 2.44 2.00 -7.86
N VAL A 55 1.52 1.79 -6.92
CA VAL A 55 1.80 1.18 -5.60
C VAL A 55 1.71 -0.33 -5.70
N HIS A 56 2.71 -1.03 -5.16
CA HIS A 56 2.82 -2.49 -5.17
C HIS A 56 2.14 -3.14 -3.97
N ALA A 57 1.97 -4.45 -4.01
CA ALA A 57 1.57 -5.25 -2.86
C ALA A 57 2.34 -6.57 -2.81
N LEU A 58 2.76 -6.96 -1.61
CA LEU A 58 3.38 -8.27 -1.35
C LEU A 58 2.33 -9.32 -0.95
N ALA A 59 1.30 -8.93 -0.20
CA ALA A 59 0.23 -9.84 0.24
C ALA A 59 -1.08 -9.06 0.48
N MET A 60 -1.68 -8.52 -0.57
CA MET A 60 -3.00 -7.91 -0.49
C MET A 60 -4.06 -8.98 -0.21
N ALA A 61 -4.73 -8.87 0.93
CA ALA A 61 -5.89 -9.71 1.20
C ALA A 61 -7.12 -9.16 0.47
N THR A 62 -7.84 -10.04 -0.23
CA THR A 62 -9.09 -9.71 -0.89
C THR A 62 -10.10 -10.85 -0.71
N HIS A 63 -11.39 -10.60 -0.97
CA HIS A 63 -12.39 -11.64 -1.05
C HIS A 63 -13.30 -11.48 -2.25
N ALA A 64 -13.83 -12.61 -2.70
CA ALA A 64 -14.89 -12.70 -3.69
C ALA A 64 -15.85 -13.83 -3.30
N ALA A 65 -17.11 -13.71 -3.70
CA ALA A 65 -18.11 -14.76 -3.55
C ALA A 65 -18.33 -15.46 -4.89
N ILE A 66 -18.21 -16.78 -4.94
CA ILE A 66 -18.27 -17.58 -6.16
C ILE A 66 -19.29 -18.70 -5.97
N GLU A 67 -20.21 -18.87 -6.91
CA GLU A 67 -21.25 -19.90 -6.85
C GLU A 67 -20.73 -21.27 -7.31
N ARG A 68 -19.87 -21.26 -8.33
CA ARG A 68 -19.29 -22.48 -8.88
C ARG A 68 -18.49 -23.23 -7.83
N GLU A 69 -18.70 -24.53 -7.74
CA GLU A 69 -17.90 -25.41 -6.88
C GLU A 69 -16.48 -25.51 -7.43
N LEU A 70 -15.53 -25.03 -6.62
CA LEU A 70 -14.11 -25.05 -6.92
C LEU A 70 -13.31 -25.54 -5.71
N THR A 71 -12.15 -26.12 -5.96
CA THR A 71 -11.15 -26.34 -4.92
C THR A 71 -10.24 -25.13 -4.81
N PRO A 72 -9.64 -24.85 -3.63
CA PRO A 72 -8.67 -23.74 -3.47
C PRO A 72 -7.55 -23.80 -4.52
N HIS A 73 -7.01 -24.98 -4.75
CA HIS A 73 -5.96 -25.21 -5.76
C HIS A 73 -6.44 -24.82 -7.16
N ARG A 74 -7.62 -25.28 -7.58
CA ARG A 74 -8.14 -25.00 -8.93
C ARG A 74 -8.41 -23.52 -9.14
N LEU A 75 -8.95 -22.84 -8.12
CA LEU A 75 -9.19 -21.39 -8.18
C LEU A 75 -7.87 -20.63 -8.27
N ARG A 76 -6.86 -20.96 -7.46
CA ARG A 76 -5.54 -20.34 -7.50
C ARG A 76 -4.85 -20.50 -8.85
N GLU A 77 -4.74 -21.73 -9.34
CA GLU A 77 -4.03 -22.01 -10.59
C GLU A 77 -4.77 -21.43 -11.80
N GLY A 78 -6.11 -21.51 -11.81
CA GLY A 78 -6.93 -20.92 -12.87
C GLY A 78 -6.77 -19.41 -12.97
N LEU A 79 -6.84 -18.70 -11.85
CA LEU A 79 -6.61 -17.26 -11.82
C LEU A 79 -5.18 -16.91 -12.26
N ASN A 80 -4.15 -17.62 -11.73
CA ASN A 80 -2.75 -17.39 -12.09
C ASN A 80 -2.47 -17.63 -13.60
N ALA A 81 -3.18 -18.57 -14.22
CA ALA A 81 -3.07 -18.78 -15.67
C ALA A 81 -3.72 -17.62 -16.47
N LEU A 82 -4.86 -17.11 -16.00
CA LEU A 82 -5.69 -16.19 -16.75
C LEU A 82 -5.34 -14.71 -16.55
N VAL A 83 -4.67 -14.34 -15.45
CA VAL A 83 -4.18 -12.96 -15.24
C VAL A 83 -2.97 -12.62 -16.11
N ARG A 84 -2.29 -13.61 -16.68
CA ARG A 84 -1.14 -13.36 -17.56
C ARG A 84 -1.54 -12.58 -18.82
N PRO A 85 -0.71 -11.65 -19.30
CA PRO A 85 0.68 -11.33 -18.90
C PRO A 85 0.82 -10.29 -17.80
N HIS A 86 -0.28 -9.92 -17.13
CA HIS A 86 -0.22 -8.91 -16.06
C HIS A 86 0.61 -9.39 -14.86
N PRO A 87 1.40 -8.51 -14.22
CA PRO A 87 2.24 -8.87 -13.08
C PRO A 87 1.41 -8.98 -11.79
N ILE A 88 0.52 -9.95 -11.75
CA ILE A 88 -0.33 -10.32 -10.60
C ILE A 88 -0.10 -11.81 -10.32
N SER A 89 0.02 -12.15 -9.04
CA SER A 89 0.11 -13.53 -8.57
C SER A 89 -0.86 -13.78 -7.42
N VAL A 90 -1.68 -14.82 -7.54
CA VAL A 90 -2.53 -15.32 -6.45
C VAL A 90 -1.69 -16.31 -5.64
N LEU A 91 -1.27 -15.91 -4.46
CA LEU A 91 -0.38 -16.68 -3.59
C LEU A 91 -1.12 -17.74 -2.81
N ASP A 92 -2.30 -17.38 -2.28
CA ASP A 92 -3.13 -18.27 -1.47
C ASP A 92 -4.61 -18.05 -1.72
N VAL A 93 -5.39 -19.10 -1.52
CA VAL A 93 -6.87 -19.10 -1.63
C VAL A 93 -7.43 -19.99 -0.54
N THR A 94 -8.31 -19.45 0.29
CA THR A 94 -8.93 -20.14 1.42
C THR A 94 -10.43 -19.83 1.50
N PRO A 95 -11.31 -20.81 1.71
CA PRO A 95 -12.71 -20.54 2.00
C PRO A 95 -12.82 -19.88 3.38
N VAL A 96 -13.73 -18.92 3.52
CA VAL A 96 -13.97 -18.20 4.77
C VAL A 96 -15.46 -18.13 5.08
N ALA A 97 -15.80 -17.77 6.32
CA ALA A 97 -17.19 -17.59 6.73
C ALA A 97 -17.88 -16.47 5.93
N ASP A 98 -19.19 -16.56 5.74
CA ASP A 98 -19.97 -15.65 4.91
C ASP A 98 -19.97 -14.21 5.39
N ASP A 99 -19.75 -13.98 6.69
CA ASP A 99 -19.64 -12.67 7.31
C ASP A 99 -18.22 -12.09 7.27
N TRP A 100 -17.21 -12.91 6.90
CA TRP A 100 -15.84 -12.41 6.79
C TRP A 100 -15.71 -11.39 5.66
N HIS A 101 -15.06 -10.26 5.95
CA HIS A 101 -14.91 -9.16 5.00
C HIS A 101 -13.49 -8.62 4.98
N ALA A 102 -12.80 -8.67 3.84
CA ALA A 102 -11.39 -8.27 3.71
C ALA A 102 -11.10 -6.86 4.28
N ARG A 103 -11.99 -5.90 4.11
CA ARG A 103 -11.81 -4.53 4.62
C ARG A 103 -12.26 -4.35 6.06
N PHE A 104 -13.42 -4.89 6.44
CA PHE A 104 -14.06 -4.59 7.73
C PHE A 104 -13.63 -5.53 8.85
N SER A 105 -13.30 -6.79 8.54
CA SER A 105 -12.69 -7.72 9.52
C SER A 105 -11.20 -7.44 9.76
N CYS A 106 -10.57 -6.56 8.95
CA CYS A 106 -9.17 -6.22 9.07
C CYS A 106 -8.91 -5.28 10.25
N VAL A 107 -8.04 -5.71 11.18
CA VAL A 107 -7.68 -4.98 12.40
C VAL A 107 -6.37 -4.18 12.27
N GLY A 108 -5.54 -4.46 11.28
CA GLY A 108 -4.28 -3.75 11.05
C GLY A 108 -3.78 -3.87 9.61
N ARG A 109 -3.06 -2.88 9.16
CA ARG A 109 -2.39 -2.85 7.83
C ARG A 109 -0.95 -2.45 8.02
N ARG A 110 -0.06 -3.08 7.26
CA ARG A 110 1.37 -2.77 7.24
C ARG A 110 1.79 -2.39 5.83
N TYR A 111 2.62 -1.35 5.78
CA TYR A 111 3.27 -0.89 4.55
C TYR A 111 4.76 -0.81 4.77
N VAL A 112 5.52 -0.97 3.70
CA VAL A 112 6.94 -0.60 3.63
C VAL A 112 7.14 0.34 2.44
N TYR A 113 7.94 1.36 2.66
CA TYR A 113 8.38 2.25 1.60
C TYR A 113 9.89 2.07 1.41
N ARG A 114 10.34 1.75 0.18
CA ARG A 114 11.73 1.49 -0.18
C ARG A 114 12.33 2.72 -0.85
N ILE A 115 13.42 3.25 -0.27
CA ILE A 115 14.22 4.36 -0.82
C ILE A 115 15.60 3.81 -1.11
N LEU A 116 16.05 3.86 -2.36
CA LEU A 116 17.43 3.55 -2.74
C LEU A 116 18.29 4.81 -2.62
N SER A 117 19.18 4.86 -1.62
CA SER A 117 20.01 6.02 -1.29
C SER A 117 21.46 5.76 -1.74
N ARG A 118 21.71 5.94 -3.02
CA ARG A 118 23.04 5.84 -3.65
C ARG A 118 23.11 6.67 -4.94
N ARG A 119 24.33 7.00 -5.40
CA ARG A 119 24.53 7.83 -6.60
C ARG A 119 24.04 7.15 -7.88
N ALA A 120 24.39 5.86 -8.07
CA ALA A 120 24.00 5.11 -9.26
C ALA A 120 22.49 4.79 -9.24
N PRO A 121 21.76 4.97 -10.36
CA PRO A 121 20.34 4.62 -10.44
C PRO A 121 20.14 3.11 -10.34
N PRO A 122 18.92 2.66 -9.97
CA PRO A 122 18.56 1.24 -9.98
C PRO A 122 18.45 0.71 -11.41
N ALA A 123 18.99 -0.48 -11.66
CA ALA A 123 18.76 -1.22 -12.89
C ALA A 123 17.70 -2.32 -12.67
N LEU A 124 17.89 -3.17 -11.66
CA LEU A 124 16.99 -4.29 -11.35
C LEU A 124 15.69 -3.82 -10.68
N ASP A 125 15.79 -2.85 -9.77
CA ASP A 125 14.65 -2.30 -9.03
C ASP A 125 14.08 -1.01 -9.64
N ALA A 126 14.37 -0.75 -10.94
CA ALA A 126 13.77 0.38 -11.66
C ALA A 126 12.24 0.29 -11.62
N GLY A 127 11.58 1.37 -11.16
CA GLY A 127 10.12 1.39 -10.97
C GLY A 127 9.64 0.69 -9.69
N ARG A 128 10.55 0.19 -8.83
CA ARG A 128 10.23 -0.55 -7.59
C ARG A 128 10.81 0.05 -6.33
N VAL A 129 11.61 1.10 -6.46
CA VAL A 129 12.17 1.89 -5.37
C VAL A 129 12.12 3.37 -5.71
N TRP A 130 12.12 4.21 -4.70
CA TRP A 130 12.38 5.63 -4.88
C TRP A 130 13.88 5.89 -4.85
N HIS A 131 14.46 6.21 -5.99
CA HIS A 131 15.89 6.53 -6.09
C HIS A 131 16.16 7.97 -5.62
N ILE A 132 17.03 8.11 -4.63
CA ILE A 132 17.57 9.39 -4.15
C ILE A 132 19.10 9.34 -4.29
N PRO A 133 19.71 10.14 -5.21
CA PRO A 133 21.12 10.01 -5.56
C PRO A 133 22.08 10.65 -4.54
N VAL A 134 21.64 10.84 -3.30
CA VAL A 134 22.43 11.40 -2.19
C VAL A 134 22.24 10.55 -0.95
N ALA A 135 23.23 10.60 -0.06
CA ALA A 135 23.10 9.96 1.26
C ALA A 135 22.01 10.67 2.09
N LEU A 136 21.23 9.88 2.82
CA LEU A 136 20.23 10.39 3.76
C LEU A 136 20.66 10.10 5.19
N ASP A 137 20.43 11.06 6.08
CA ASP A 137 20.60 10.90 7.52
C ASP A 137 19.45 10.10 8.11
N VAL A 138 19.70 8.80 8.36
CA VAL A 138 18.69 7.86 8.88
C VAL A 138 18.32 8.17 10.33
N GLU A 139 19.27 8.66 11.14
CA GLU A 139 18.99 8.99 12.54
C GLU A 139 18.06 10.21 12.63
N ALA A 140 18.33 11.27 11.88
CA ALA A 140 17.42 12.40 11.79
C ALA A 140 16.02 11.99 11.29
N MET A 141 15.95 11.07 10.30
CA MET A 141 14.67 10.52 9.84
C MET A 141 13.94 9.73 10.94
N ARG A 142 14.64 8.95 11.78
CA ARG A 142 14.06 8.25 12.93
C ARG A 142 13.49 9.20 13.97
N GLU A 143 14.26 10.23 14.32
CA GLU A 143 13.79 11.29 15.23
C GLU A 143 12.51 11.96 14.69
N GLY A 144 12.52 12.34 13.42
CA GLY A 144 11.33 12.91 12.77
C GLY A 144 10.13 11.98 12.74
N ALA A 145 10.34 10.68 12.49
CA ALA A 145 9.28 9.67 12.47
C ALA A 145 8.63 9.48 13.84
N ALA A 146 9.40 9.58 14.92
CA ALA A 146 8.90 9.42 16.30
C ALA A 146 7.79 10.44 16.64
N HIS A 147 7.82 11.64 16.06
CA HIS A 147 6.79 12.67 16.29
C HIS A 147 5.41 12.30 15.72
N LEU A 148 5.34 11.34 14.78
CA LEU A 148 4.10 10.95 14.11
C LEU A 148 3.44 9.71 14.71
N VAL A 149 4.15 8.95 15.55
CA VAL A 149 3.62 7.75 16.20
C VAL A 149 2.60 8.15 17.26
N GLY A 150 1.48 7.41 17.30
CA GLY A 150 0.39 7.68 18.23
C GLY A 150 -0.89 8.16 17.54
N ARG A 151 -1.83 8.66 18.35
CA ARG A 151 -3.14 9.16 17.88
C ARG A 151 -3.07 10.65 17.58
N HIS A 152 -3.15 11.01 16.31
CA HIS A 152 -3.02 12.39 15.83
C HIS A 152 -4.05 12.72 14.74
N ASP A 153 -4.23 14.02 14.52
CA ASP A 153 -4.90 14.56 13.35
C ASP A 153 -3.88 14.64 12.18
N PHE A 154 -4.06 13.81 11.17
CA PHE A 154 -3.18 13.73 10.00
C PHE A 154 -3.67 14.57 8.81
N THR A 155 -4.41 15.65 9.03
CA THR A 155 -4.92 16.53 7.96
C THR A 155 -3.80 16.98 7.01
N THR A 156 -2.63 17.36 7.52
CA THR A 156 -1.47 17.73 6.69
C THR A 156 -1.02 16.61 5.75
N PHE A 157 -1.08 15.37 6.21
CA PHE A 157 -0.55 14.20 5.47
C PHE A 157 -1.60 13.48 4.62
N ARG A 158 -2.84 13.95 4.55
CA ARG A 158 -3.88 13.35 3.72
C ARG A 158 -4.01 14.03 2.36
N SER A 159 -4.41 13.27 1.34
CA SER A 159 -4.79 13.84 0.04
C SER A 159 -6.04 14.71 0.17
N ALA A 160 -6.15 15.78 -0.64
CA ALA A 160 -7.37 16.57 -0.76
C ALA A 160 -8.58 15.75 -1.22
N GLN A 161 -8.34 14.67 -1.99
CA GLN A 161 -9.38 13.73 -2.48
C GLN A 161 -9.70 12.61 -1.48
N CYS A 162 -9.22 12.70 -0.22
CA CYS A 162 -9.43 11.65 0.77
C CYS A 162 -10.90 11.60 1.21
N GLN A 163 -11.53 10.44 1.01
CA GLN A 163 -12.93 10.16 1.35
C GLN A 163 -13.17 9.79 2.83
N SER A 164 -12.12 9.83 3.68
CA SER A 164 -12.29 9.50 5.11
C SER A 164 -12.95 10.65 5.84
N ASP A 165 -14.00 10.38 6.60
CA ASP A 165 -14.74 11.38 7.39
C ASP A 165 -13.85 12.03 8.46
N SER A 166 -13.00 11.24 9.12
CA SER A 166 -12.11 11.75 10.16
C SER A 166 -10.64 11.70 9.75
N PRO A 167 -9.89 12.81 9.87
CA PRO A 167 -8.45 12.84 9.68
C PRO A 167 -7.68 12.22 10.86
N VAL A 168 -8.33 11.96 12.00
CA VAL A 168 -7.71 11.40 13.19
C VAL A 168 -7.48 9.91 12.99
N LYS A 169 -6.21 9.49 13.09
CA LYS A 169 -5.77 8.08 13.02
C LYS A 169 -4.80 7.79 14.16
N THR A 170 -4.70 6.51 14.51
CA THR A 170 -3.62 6.02 15.37
C THR A 170 -2.60 5.36 14.47
N LEU A 171 -1.40 5.89 14.45
CA LEU A 171 -0.23 5.31 13.79
C LEU A 171 0.50 4.47 14.83
N ASP A 172 0.41 3.14 14.71
CA ASP A 172 0.96 2.22 15.71
C ASP A 172 2.49 2.10 15.55
N LYS A 173 2.99 2.27 14.31
CA LYS A 173 4.41 2.16 13.98
C LYS A 173 4.77 3.06 12.81
N LEU A 174 5.90 3.77 12.94
CA LEU A 174 6.62 4.41 11.84
C LEU A 174 8.11 4.27 12.10
N GLU A 175 8.73 3.29 11.50
CA GLU A 175 10.13 2.91 11.75
C GLU A 175 10.96 3.13 10.51
N VAL A 176 12.14 3.74 10.68
CA VAL A 176 13.11 3.95 9.61
C VAL A 176 14.33 3.06 9.87
N SER A 177 14.70 2.24 8.90
CA SER A 177 15.84 1.32 8.99
C SER A 177 16.68 1.35 7.72
N ARG A 178 17.99 1.13 7.86
CA ARG A 178 18.90 0.95 6.72
C ARG A 178 19.06 -0.54 6.43
N VAL A 179 18.86 -0.90 5.16
CA VAL A 179 19.02 -2.26 4.65
C VAL A 179 19.97 -2.20 3.44
N GLY A 180 21.25 -2.35 3.68
CA GLY A 180 22.27 -2.14 2.64
C GLY A 180 22.27 -0.70 2.13
N GLU A 181 22.08 -0.53 0.82
CA GLU A 181 21.96 0.79 0.18
C GLU A 181 20.54 1.37 0.22
N GLU A 182 19.58 0.59 0.72
CA GLU A 182 18.20 1.06 0.86
C GLU A 182 17.90 1.58 2.28
N ILE A 183 16.92 2.46 2.33
CA ILE A 183 16.25 2.89 3.56
C ILE A 183 14.81 2.42 3.46
N HIS A 184 14.39 1.63 4.43
CA HIS A 184 13.02 1.15 4.55
C HIS A 184 12.27 1.96 5.61
N VAL A 185 11.12 2.48 5.24
CA VAL A 185 10.18 3.12 6.18
C VAL A 185 8.97 2.21 6.32
N THR A 186 8.85 1.57 7.49
CA THR A 186 7.74 0.67 7.82
C THR A 186 6.67 1.44 8.58
N ALA A 187 5.44 1.39 8.09
CA ALA A 187 4.28 2.00 8.73
C ALA A 187 3.22 0.95 9.06
N ALA A 188 2.67 0.98 10.28
CA ALA A 188 1.56 0.12 10.69
C ALA A 188 0.49 0.94 11.40
N ALA A 189 -0.78 0.66 11.05
CA ALA A 189 -1.95 1.27 11.64
C ALA A 189 -3.19 0.41 11.34
N ARG A 190 -4.26 0.59 12.11
CA ARG A 190 -5.56 0.00 11.77
C ARG A 190 -6.06 0.45 10.40
N SER A 191 -5.87 1.73 10.06
CA SER A 191 -6.23 2.29 8.76
C SER A 191 -5.39 3.53 8.46
N PHE A 192 -5.21 3.82 7.18
CA PHE A 192 -4.51 4.99 6.68
C PHE A 192 -5.45 5.89 5.87
N LEU A 193 -5.15 7.19 5.85
CA LEU A 193 -5.76 8.15 4.95
C LEU A 193 -5.14 8.02 3.55
N HIS A 194 -5.85 8.47 2.54
CA HIS A 194 -5.35 8.52 1.17
C HIS A 194 -4.05 9.35 1.11
N HIS A 195 -3.00 8.78 0.54
CA HIS A 195 -1.62 9.28 0.45
C HIS A 195 -0.85 9.41 1.78
N GLN A 196 -1.42 9.07 2.93
CA GLN A 196 -0.80 9.35 4.23
C GLN A 196 0.64 8.82 4.34
N VAL A 197 0.89 7.55 3.99
CA VAL A 197 2.23 6.95 4.08
C VAL A 197 3.21 7.68 3.16
N ARG A 198 2.83 7.93 1.90
CA ARG A 198 3.67 8.65 0.92
C ARG A 198 3.96 10.08 1.37
N SER A 199 2.99 10.76 1.94
CA SER A 199 3.15 12.12 2.48
C SER A 199 4.14 12.15 3.66
N MET A 200 4.01 11.21 4.60
CA MET A 200 4.95 11.08 5.73
C MET A 200 6.37 10.78 5.24
N VAL A 201 6.53 9.82 4.34
CA VAL A 201 7.84 9.43 3.79
C VAL A 201 8.48 10.55 2.99
N GLY A 202 7.71 11.30 2.22
CA GLY A 202 8.20 12.45 1.47
C GLY A 202 8.82 13.51 2.37
N CYS A 203 8.14 13.86 3.48
CA CYS A 203 8.66 14.78 4.48
C CYS A 203 9.88 14.20 5.24
N LEU A 204 9.87 12.90 5.59
CA LEU A 204 11.03 12.25 6.19
C LEU A 204 12.26 12.27 5.28
N ALA A 205 12.08 12.14 3.97
CA ALA A 205 13.19 12.27 3.01
C ALA A 205 13.75 13.70 2.97
N MET A 206 12.93 14.74 3.19
CA MET A 206 13.42 16.12 3.37
C MET A 206 14.25 16.27 4.65
N VAL A 207 13.83 15.60 5.73
CA VAL A 207 14.63 15.53 6.96
C VAL A 207 15.97 14.85 6.69
N GLY A 208 15.96 13.66 6.05
CA GLY A 208 17.18 12.93 5.71
C GLY A 208 18.15 13.68 4.79
N ARG A 209 17.65 14.61 3.98
CA ARG A 209 18.47 15.53 3.16
C ARG A 209 18.95 16.77 3.89
N GLY A 210 18.57 16.97 5.15
CA GLY A 210 18.86 18.19 5.91
C GLY A 210 18.09 19.45 5.45
N GLN A 211 17.06 19.28 4.62
CA GLN A 211 16.17 20.37 4.19
C GLN A 211 15.16 20.75 5.28
N TRP A 212 14.77 19.75 6.09
CA TRP A 212 13.96 19.90 7.29
C TRP A 212 14.74 19.40 8.49
N ARG A 213 14.44 19.92 9.67
CA ARG A 213 14.87 19.35 10.96
C ARG A 213 13.85 18.29 11.39
N PRO A 214 14.23 17.32 12.24
CA PRO A 214 13.28 16.33 12.79
C PRO A 214 12.01 16.98 13.37
N ASP A 215 12.16 18.10 14.09
CA ASP A 215 11.06 18.84 14.71
C ASP A 215 10.07 19.47 13.71
N ASP A 216 10.46 19.66 12.45
CA ASP A 216 9.56 20.18 11.43
C ASP A 216 8.47 19.16 11.04
N MET A 217 8.71 17.86 11.29
CA MET A 217 7.67 16.83 11.20
C MET A 217 6.54 17.06 12.21
N ARG A 218 6.89 17.44 13.45
CA ARG A 218 5.91 17.79 14.49
C ARG A 218 5.15 19.06 14.12
N LYS A 219 5.85 20.09 13.66
CA LYS A 219 5.20 21.35 13.21
C LYS A 219 4.23 21.13 12.07
N ALA A 220 4.61 20.31 11.08
CA ALA A 220 3.72 19.93 9.98
C ALA A 220 2.49 19.16 10.47
N LEU A 221 2.64 18.26 11.45
CA LEU A 221 1.51 17.56 12.06
C LEU A 221 0.56 18.50 12.78
N GLU A 222 1.10 19.39 13.60
CA GLU A 222 0.35 20.38 14.41
C GLU A 222 -0.36 21.43 13.55
N ALA A 223 0.18 21.75 12.37
CA ALA A 223 -0.41 22.70 11.44
C ALA A 223 -1.82 22.30 10.97
N ARG A 224 -2.10 20.98 10.86
CA ARG A 224 -3.39 20.46 10.37
C ARG A 224 -3.84 21.10 9.06
N ASP A 225 -2.88 21.40 8.22
CA ASP A 225 -3.09 22.05 6.93
C ASP A 225 -2.24 21.37 5.86
N ARG A 226 -2.89 20.97 4.76
CA ARG A 226 -2.21 20.33 3.62
C ARG A 226 -1.12 21.21 3.00
N SER A 227 -1.23 22.52 3.09
CA SER A 227 -0.21 23.46 2.59
C SER A 227 1.13 23.36 3.34
N ALA A 228 1.11 22.87 4.58
CA ALA A 228 2.31 22.61 5.38
C ALA A 228 3.03 21.32 5.01
N LEU A 229 2.50 20.51 4.05
CA LEU A 229 3.19 19.35 3.56
C LEU A 229 4.39 19.74 2.70
N GLY A 230 5.57 19.22 3.04
CA GLY A 230 6.78 19.49 2.27
C GLY A 230 6.79 18.78 0.91
N PHE A 231 6.62 17.47 0.90
CA PHE A 231 6.69 16.65 -0.31
C PHE A 231 5.85 15.36 -0.17
N ASN A 232 5.30 14.89 -1.28
CA ASN A 232 4.60 13.60 -1.35
C ASN A 232 5.46 12.60 -2.12
N ALA A 233 5.93 11.56 -1.47
CA ALA A 233 6.81 10.56 -2.08
C ALA A 233 6.15 9.86 -3.28
N PRO A 234 6.92 9.52 -4.33
CA PRO A 234 6.39 8.84 -5.51
C PRO A 234 5.83 7.44 -5.17
N PRO A 235 4.89 6.89 -5.94
CA PRO A 235 4.18 5.65 -5.58
C PRO A 235 5.06 4.40 -5.66
N GLN A 236 5.99 4.32 -6.59
CA GLN A 236 6.77 3.11 -6.90
C GLN A 236 7.69 2.61 -5.77
N GLY A 237 7.89 3.38 -4.71
CA GLY A 237 8.60 2.89 -3.53
C GLY A 237 7.68 2.25 -2.49
N LEU A 238 6.35 2.39 -2.62
CA LEU A 238 5.39 1.94 -1.62
C LEU A 238 4.87 0.53 -1.90
N TYR A 239 4.87 -0.30 -0.87
CA TYR A 239 4.35 -1.66 -0.88
C TYR A 239 3.34 -1.85 0.25
N PHE A 240 2.16 -2.35 -0.09
CA PHE A 240 1.27 -2.97 0.88
C PHE A 240 1.87 -4.32 1.27
N VAL A 241 2.21 -4.50 2.55
CA VAL A 241 2.88 -5.72 3.03
C VAL A 241 1.86 -6.77 3.40
N GLU A 242 0.92 -6.42 4.28
CA GLU A 242 -0.10 -7.35 4.76
C GLU A 242 -1.30 -6.64 5.40
N ALA A 243 -2.42 -7.36 5.46
CA ALA A 243 -3.56 -7.06 6.30
C ALA A 243 -3.63 -8.06 7.46
N ILE A 244 -3.84 -7.58 8.68
CA ILE A 244 -3.89 -8.37 9.91
C ILE A 244 -5.35 -8.61 10.27
N TYR A 245 -5.70 -9.86 10.55
CA TYR A 245 -7.03 -10.31 10.97
C TYR A 245 -6.94 -10.98 12.33
N PRO A 246 -8.06 -11.02 13.10
CA PRO A 246 -8.14 -11.75 14.37
C PRO A 246 -7.83 -13.23 14.24
#